data_c8682569109bea11466097b65d51d5d2
#
_entry.id   c8682569109bea11466097b65d51d5d2
#
_cell.length_a   1.000
_cell.length_b   1.000
_cell.length_c   1.000
_cell.angle_alpha   90.00
_cell.angle_beta   90.00
_cell.angle_gamma   90.00
#
_symmetry.space_group_name_H-M   'P 1'
#
loop_
_entity.id
_entity.type
_entity.pdbx_description
1 polymer ?
#
loop_
_entity_poly.entity_id
_entity_poly.type
_entity_poly.pdbx_seq_one_letter_code
_entity_poly.pdbx_strand_id
1 'polypeptide(L)'
;MANKRATIVIIHGAWVGGWRWRRVADTLVDRGHHVFTPTLTGLGERAHLTSPSVNLSTHALDIANVIKYEQLKDILLVGHSYGGMPISVAAELVPEGTIRSIMYMDAFLPEDGECLNDLVPGDPHLPPDPKDYLVPPPRRDAVGFNTHLDTEARATYESLRTPQSVHCFNEKAKLTGARERIARKTYVLATGYQNDTFTKFAAKLRKRQGWRVEEMPYTHDLQQIAVKETADMIESAIP
;
A
#
# COMPACT_ATOMS: atom_id res chain seq x y z
N MET A 1 -23.18 -5.79 18.84
CA MET A 1 -21.91 -6.33 19.37
C MET A 1 -20.95 -5.15 19.44
N ALA A 2 -20.28 -4.89 20.57
CA ALA A 2 -19.29 -3.83 20.65
C ALA A 2 -18.19 -4.11 19.63
N ASN A 3 -17.90 -3.14 18.77
CA ASN A 3 -16.85 -3.27 17.76
C ASN A 3 -15.52 -3.46 18.50
N LYS A 4 -14.84 -4.57 18.30
CA LYS A 4 -13.58 -4.87 19.00
C LYS A 4 -12.54 -3.88 18.49
N ARG A 5 -11.99 -3.06 19.40
CA ARG A 5 -10.91 -2.12 19.10
C ARG A 5 -9.72 -2.85 18.48
N ALA A 6 -9.27 -2.42 17.34
CA ALA A 6 -8.13 -2.99 16.61
C ALA A 6 -7.05 -1.95 16.37
N THR A 7 -5.81 -2.42 16.20
CA THR A 7 -4.69 -1.60 15.74
C THR A 7 -4.49 -1.84 14.25
N ILE A 8 -4.52 -0.77 13.45
CA ILE A 8 -4.46 -0.82 11.99
C ILE A 8 -3.29 0.04 11.53
N VAL A 9 -2.42 -0.52 10.70
CA VAL A 9 -1.31 0.20 10.05
C VAL A 9 -1.56 0.19 8.56
N ILE A 10 -1.70 1.38 7.95
CA ILE A 10 -2.04 1.54 6.52
C ILE A 10 -0.86 2.18 5.79
N ILE A 11 -0.38 1.52 4.75
CA ILE A 11 0.76 1.95 3.94
C ILE A 11 0.28 2.40 2.57
N HIS A 12 0.63 3.62 2.24
CA HIS A 12 0.23 4.31 1.01
C HIS A 12 0.93 3.77 -0.24
N GLY A 13 0.42 4.15 -1.41
CA GLY A 13 1.00 3.85 -2.72
C GLY A 13 2.22 4.71 -3.07
N ALA A 14 2.72 4.56 -4.30
CA ALA A 14 3.83 5.35 -4.81
C ALA A 14 3.51 6.85 -4.95
N TRP A 15 4.54 7.70 -4.85
CA TRP A 15 4.50 9.16 -5.08
C TRP A 15 3.59 9.97 -4.16
N VAL A 16 3.02 9.38 -3.13
CA VAL A 16 2.15 10.05 -2.15
C VAL A 16 2.65 9.80 -0.73
N GLY A 17 1.89 10.21 0.28
CA GLY A 17 2.19 9.97 1.70
C GLY A 17 0.98 9.44 2.46
N GLY A 18 1.14 9.27 3.76
CA GLY A 18 0.08 8.85 4.67
C GLY A 18 -1.15 9.78 4.63
N TRP A 19 -0.95 11.05 4.30
CA TRP A 19 -2.00 12.04 4.13
C TRP A 19 -3.12 11.58 3.17
N ARG A 20 -2.80 10.74 2.19
CA ARG A 20 -3.75 10.20 1.22
C ARG A 20 -4.82 9.31 1.87
N TRP A 21 -4.52 8.79 3.06
CA TRP A 21 -5.41 7.90 3.82
C TRP A 21 -6.17 8.60 4.96
N ARG A 22 -5.98 9.91 5.12
CA ARG A 22 -6.54 10.68 6.25
C ARG A 22 -8.03 10.43 6.45
N ARG A 23 -8.85 10.56 5.40
CA ARG A 23 -10.30 10.42 5.49
C ARG A 23 -10.74 9.03 5.95
N VAL A 24 -10.08 7.98 5.47
CA VAL A 24 -10.34 6.59 5.89
C VAL A 24 -9.85 6.38 7.33
N ALA A 25 -8.66 6.89 7.66
CA ALA A 25 -8.11 6.80 9.00
C ALA A 25 -9.02 7.48 10.04
N ASP A 26 -9.48 8.70 9.77
CA ASP A 26 -10.40 9.43 10.65
C ASP A 26 -11.71 8.63 10.84
N THR A 27 -12.28 8.08 9.77
CA THR A 27 -13.46 7.21 9.84
C THR A 27 -13.24 5.99 10.74
N LEU A 28 -12.08 5.33 10.64
CA LEU A 28 -11.75 4.16 11.48
C LEU A 28 -11.47 4.58 12.94
N VAL A 29 -10.86 5.73 13.16
CA VAL A 29 -10.65 6.30 14.51
C VAL A 29 -11.99 6.63 15.17
N ASP A 30 -12.93 7.26 14.45
CA ASP A 30 -14.28 7.55 14.93
C ASP A 30 -15.05 6.28 15.32
N ARG A 31 -14.71 5.14 14.71
CA ARG A 31 -15.23 3.80 15.05
C ARG A 31 -14.51 3.13 16.21
N GLY A 32 -13.51 3.78 16.81
CA GLY A 32 -12.79 3.35 18.00
C GLY A 32 -11.52 2.55 17.75
N HIS A 33 -11.01 2.49 16.50
CA HIS A 33 -9.75 1.81 16.18
C HIS A 33 -8.54 2.72 16.44
N HIS A 34 -7.36 2.10 16.62
CA HIS A 34 -6.07 2.79 16.57
C HIS A 34 -5.52 2.70 15.14
N VAL A 35 -5.31 3.83 14.50
CA VAL A 35 -4.90 3.87 13.09
C VAL A 35 -3.60 4.63 12.91
N PHE A 36 -2.64 4.00 12.25
CA PHE A 36 -1.35 4.57 11.88
C PHE A 36 -1.25 4.63 10.36
N THR A 37 -0.90 5.79 9.83
CA THR A 37 -0.70 6.01 8.39
C THR A 37 0.67 6.64 8.15
N PRO A 38 1.78 5.91 8.45
CA PRO A 38 3.12 6.50 8.31
C PRO A 38 3.41 6.82 6.84
N THR A 39 4.08 7.95 6.62
CA THR A 39 4.66 8.29 5.32
C THR A 39 6.03 7.65 5.20
N LEU A 40 6.25 6.94 4.11
CA LEU A 40 7.52 6.28 3.80
C LEU A 40 8.63 7.31 3.51
N THR A 41 9.86 6.99 3.89
CA THR A 41 11.02 7.88 3.74
C THR A 41 11.19 8.36 2.29
N GLY A 42 11.41 9.66 2.13
CA GLY A 42 11.60 10.31 0.83
C GLY A 42 10.31 10.69 0.10
N LEU A 43 9.13 10.47 0.72
CA LEU A 43 7.82 10.77 0.11
C LEU A 43 7.01 11.76 0.96
N GLY A 44 6.03 12.40 0.35
CA GLY A 44 5.13 13.34 1.02
C GLY A 44 5.86 14.37 1.88
N GLU A 45 5.43 14.56 3.13
CA GLU A 45 6.06 15.48 4.09
C GLU A 45 7.49 15.06 4.49
N ARG A 46 7.91 13.85 4.12
CA ARG A 46 9.28 13.35 4.32
C ARG A 46 10.13 13.40 3.03
N ALA A 47 9.69 14.11 2.00
CA ALA A 47 10.38 14.23 0.71
C ALA A 47 11.82 14.76 0.87
N HIS A 48 12.08 15.62 1.86
CA HIS A 48 13.41 16.17 2.18
C HIS A 48 14.43 15.10 2.60
N LEU A 49 14.00 13.87 2.90
CA LEU A 49 14.86 12.74 3.26
C LEU A 49 15.22 11.85 2.05
N THR A 50 14.76 12.22 0.85
CA THR A 50 15.05 11.42 -0.34
C THR A 50 16.54 11.40 -0.66
N SER A 51 17.06 10.26 -1.06
CA SER A 51 18.45 10.08 -1.48
C SER A 51 18.56 8.80 -2.33
N PRO A 52 19.69 8.60 -3.05
CA PRO A 52 19.92 7.36 -3.79
C PRO A 52 19.95 6.09 -2.92
N SER A 53 20.11 6.21 -1.60
CA SER A 53 20.08 5.06 -0.68
C SER A 53 18.67 4.65 -0.25
N VAL A 54 17.65 5.47 -0.55
CA VAL A 54 16.26 5.13 -0.25
C VAL A 54 15.76 4.08 -1.23
N ASN A 55 15.38 2.91 -0.71
CA ASN A 55 15.01 1.73 -1.46
C ASN A 55 13.84 0.98 -0.79
N LEU A 56 13.46 -0.20 -1.30
CA LEU A 56 12.38 -1.01 -0.75
C LEU A 56 12.64 -1.42 0.72
N SER A 57 13.88 -1.80 1.03
CA SER A 57 14.28 -2.16 2.40
C SER A 57 14.16 -0.98 3.36
N THR A 58 14.48 0.25 2.93
CA THR A 58 14.26 1.48 3.71
C THR A 58 12.79 1.63 4.07
N HIS A 59 11.90 1.48 3.10
CA HIS A 59 10.45 1.59 3.31
C HIS A 59 9.90 0.47 4.20
N ALA A 60 10.43 -0.75 4.08
CA ALA A 60 10.07 -1.85 4.98
C ALA A 60 10.51 -1.57 6.43
N LEU A 61 11.69 -0.97 6.62
CA LEU A 61 12.18 -0.54 7.93
C LEU A 61 11.34 0.60 8.52
N ASP A 62 10.85 1.56 7.72
CA ASP A 62 9.90 2.58 8.21
C ASP A 62 8.70 1.92 8.88
N ILE A 63 8.13 0.89 8.25
CA ILE A 63 6.96 0.15 8.77
C ILE A 63 7.33 -0.63 10.03
N ALA A 64 8.42 -1.40 9.97
CA ALA A 64 8.88 -2.21 11.11
C ALA A 64 9.21 -1.34 12.34
N ASN A 65 9.78 -0.15 12.11
CA ASN A 65 10.09 0.79 13.17
C ASN A 65 8.85 1.42 13.80
N VAL A 66 7.82 1.78 13.02
CA VAL A 66 6.54 2.21 13.58
C VAL A 66 5.97 1.11 14.48
N ILE A 67 5.91 -0.13 14.00
CA ILE A 67 5.43 -1.28 14.79
C ILE A 67 6.25 -1.44 16.07
N LYS A 68 7.57 -1.34 15.98
CA LYS A 68 8.49 -1.52 17.13
C LYS A 68 8.39 -0.40 18.17
N TYR A 69 8.48 0.86 17.73
CA TYR A 69 8.58 1.98 18.67
C TYR A 69 7.22 2.39 19.25
N GLU A 70 6.13 2.16 18.53
CA GLU A 70 4.76 2.26 19.06
C GLU A 70 4.34 0.99 19.84
N GLN A 71 5.22 -0.03 19.92
CA GLN A 71 4.98 -1.29 20.64
C GLN A 71 3.70 -2.01 20.18
N LEU A 72 3.40 -1.96 18.89
CA LEU A 72 2.17 -2.49 18.32
C LEU A 72 2.15 -4.01 18.34
N LYS A 73 0.97 -4.57 18.64
CA LYS A 73 0.70 -6.01 18.67
C LYS A 73 -0.67 -6.29 18.06
N ASP A 74 -0.85 -7.53 17.59
CA ASP A 74 -2.13 -8.00 17.03
C ASP A 74 -2.68 -7.10 15.91
N ILE A 75 -1.77 -6.59 15.03
CA ILE A 75 -2.13 -5.58 14.04
C ILE A 75 -2.78 -6.18 12.79
N LEU A 76 -3.63 -5.36 12.16
CA LEU A 76 -3.98 -5.47 10.75
C LEU A 76 -3.03 -4.54 9.97
N LEU A 77 -2.22 -5.12 9.09
CA LEU A 77 -1.32 -4.39 8.19
C LEU A 77 -1.95 -4.29 6.81
N VAL A 78 -2.16 -3.07 6.32
CA VAL A 78 -2.79 -2.79 5.02
C VAL A 78 -1.79 -2.11 4.11
N GLY A 79 -1.65 -2.59 2.88
CA GLY A 79 -0.83 -1.94 1.85
C GLY A 79 -1.66 -1.67 0.60
N HIS A 80 -1.57 -0.45 0.08
CA HIS A 80 -2.23 -0.03 -1.15
C HIS A 80 -1.23 0.16 -2.28
N SER A 81 -1.55 -0.34 -3.48
CA SER A 81 -0.71 -0.10 -4.65
C SER A 81 0.75 -0.53 -4.41
N TYR A 82 1.72 0.37 -4.61
CA TYR A 82 3.12 0.15 -4.24
C TYR A 82 3.30 -0.33 -2.78
N GLY A 83 2.44 0.15 -1.86
CA GLY A 83 2.50 -0.24 -0.44
C GLY A 83 2.48 -1.75 -0.19
N GLY A 84 1.99 -2.54 -1.15
CA GLY A 84 2.05 -4.00 -1.10
C GLY A 84 3.48 -4.57 -1.12
N MET A 85 4.41 -3.87 -1.78
CA MET A 85 5.83 -4.25 -1.81
C MET A 85 6.46 -4.14 -0.41
N PRO A 86 6.49 -2.95 0.24
CA PRO A 86 7.14 -2.82 1.54
C PRO A 86 6.42 -3.53 2.68
N ILE A 87 5.08 -3.73 2.67
CA ILE A 87 4.44 -4.54 3.72
C ILE A 87 4.83 -6.01 3.63
N SER A 88 5.09 -6.53 2.42
CA SER A 88 5.56 -7.91 2.23
C SER A 88 6.93 -8.10 2.88
N VAL A 89 7.85 -7.16 2.68
CA VAL A 89 9.21 -7.19 3.27
C VAL A 89 9.15 -6.87 4.78
N ALA A 90 8.31 -5.93 5.22
CA ALA A 90 8.17 -5.59 6.63
C ALA A 90 7.67 -6.78 7.47
N ALA A 91 6.86 -7.66 6.89
CA ALA A 91 6.43 -8.89 7.57
C ALA A 91 7.58 -9.82 7.95
N GLU A 92 8.70 -9.77 7.23
CA GLU A 92 9.93 -10.53 7.55
C GLU A 92 10.77 -9.89 8.67
N LEU A 93 10.53 -8.59 8.97
CA LEU A 93 11.33 -7.79 9.91
C LEU A 93 10.72 -7.69 11.30
N VAL A 94 9.48 -8.12 11.47
CA VAL A 94 8.78 -8.04 12.76
C VAL A 94 8.61 -9.43 13.39
N PRO A 95 8.52 -9.53 14.73
CA PRO A 95 8.31 -10.81 15.39
C PRO A 95 7.06 -11.53 14.89
N GLU A 96 7.15 -12.85 14.74
CA GLU A 96 6.01 -13.68 14.33
C GLU A 96 4.83 -13.48 15.31
N GLY A 97 3.61 -13.42 14.76
CA GLY A 97 2.40 -13.16 15.52
C GLY A 97 2.08 -11.68 15.75
N THR A 98 3.01 -10.76 15.48
CA THR A 98 2.75 -9.31 15.58
C THR A 98 1.69 -8.88 14.58
N ILE A 99 1.78 -9.37 13.33
CA ILE A 99 0.79 -9.14 12.27
C ILE A 99 -0.20 -10.30 12.30
N ARG A 100 -1.43 -10.05 12.71
CA ARG A 100 -2.50 -11.07 12.77
C ARG A 100 -3.29 -11.16 11.47
N SER A 101 -3.34 -10.05 10.75
CA SER A 101 -3.98 -9.96 9.46
C SER A 101 -3.19 -9.05 8.53
N ILE A 102 -3.11 -9.40 7.24
CA ILE A 102 -2.50 -8.57 6.22
C ILE A 102 -3.47 -8.40 5.05
N MET A 103 -3.59 -7.16 4.56
CA MET A 103 -4.47 -6.81 3.45
C MET A 103 -3.71 -6.09 2.35
N TYR A 104 -3.86 -6.59 1.14
CA TYR A 104 -3.38 -5.97 -0.09
C TYR A 104 -4.56 -5.32 -0.80
N MET A 105 -4.63 -4.00 -0.77
CA MET A 105 -5.74 -3.26 -1.36
C MET A 105 -5.33 -2.70 -2.71
N ASP A 106 -5.78 -3.36 -3.77
CA ASP A 106 -5.42 -3.06 -5.16
C ASP A 106 -3.90 -2.83 -5.29
N ALA A 107 -3.13 -3.82 -4.85
CA ALA A 107 -1.72 -3.65 -4.50
C ALA A 107 -0.82 -4.69 -5.16
N PHE A 108 0.45 -4.33 -5.33
CA PHE A 108 1.49 -5.24 -5.78
C PHE A 108 1.77 -6.32 -4.73
N LEU A 109 2.00 -7.53 -5.21
CA LEU A 109 2.22 -8.71 -4.37
C LEU A 109 3.47 -9.46 -4.88
N PRO A 110 4.67 -9.13 -4.38
CA PRO A 110 5.88 -9.79 -4.84
C PRO A 110 5.98 -11.21 -4.30
N GLU A 111 6.59 -12.09 -5.08
CA GLU A 111 7.22 -13.31 -4.57
C GLU A 111 8.69 -13.04 -4.24
N ASP A 112 9.38 -14.01 -3.62
CA ASP A 112 10.81 -13.86 -3.29
C ASP A 112 11.63 -13.59 -4.54
N GLY A 113 12.52 -12.60 -4.48
CA GLY A 113 13.39 -12.20 -5.58
C GLY A 113 12.72 -11.32 -6.66
N GLU A 114 11.46 -10.96 -6.53
CA GLU A 114 10.80 -10.03 -7.45
C GLU A 114 10.91 -8.57 -6.98
N CYS A 115 11.15 -7.65 -7.90
CA CYS A 115 10.99 -6.22 -7.69
C CYS A 115 9.74 -5.71 -8.40
N LEU A 116 9.35 -4.45 -8.14
CA LEU A 116 8.13 -3.92 -8.76
C LEU A 116 8.25 -3.87 -10.30
N ASN A 117 9.41 -3.52 -10.83
CA ASN A 117 9.63 -3.49 -12.28
C ASN A 117 9.52 -4.88 -12.95
N ASP A 118 9.78 -5.97 -12.21
CA ASP A 118 9.52 -7.33 -12.72
C ASP A 118 8.01 -7.61 -12.87
N LEU A 119 7.19 -6.99 -12.01
CA LEU A 119 5.73 -7.20 -11.99
C LEU A 119 5.00 -6.40 -13.06
N VAL A 120 5.61 -5.33 -13.57
CA VAL A 120 5.07 -4.45 -14.63
C VAL A 120 6.14 -4.15 -15.69
N PRO A 121 6.66 -5.17 -16.36
CA PRO A 121 7.76 -4.99 -17.31
C PRO A 121 7.37 -4.03 -18.43
N GLY A 122 8.22 -3.04 -18.68
CA GLY A 122 8.00 -2.05 -19.75
C GLY A 122 6.99 -0.95 -19.43
N ASP A 123 6.59 -0.79 -18.18
CA ASP A 123 5.75 0.36 -17.77
C ASP A 123 6.53 1.67 -18.02
N PRO A 124 6.05 2.55 -18.91
CA PRO A 124 6.74 3.80 -19.24
C PRO A 124 6.84 4.78 -18.06
N HIS A 125 6.02 4.58 -17.02
CA HIS A 125 6.04 5.40 -15.81
C HIS A 125 7.05 4.91 -14.77
N LEU A 126 7.67 3.75 -14.99
CA LEU A 126 8.64 3.13 -14.11
C LEU A 126 9.95 2.81 -14.86
N PRO A 127 10.68 3.84 -15.37
CA PRO A 127 11.93 3.60 -16.04
C PRO A 127 12.93 2.94 -15.08
N PRO A 128 13.61 1.85 -15.51
CA PRO A 128 14.53 1.13 -14.64
C PRO A 128 15.82 1.92 -14.33
N ASP A 129 16.15 2.89 -15.16
CA ASP A 129 17.36 3.73 -15.04
C ASP A 129 17.04 5.18 -15.41
N PRO A 130 16.40 5.95 -14.53
CA PRO A 130 16.16 7.37 -14.74
C PRO A 130 17.47 8.14 -14.60
N LYS A 131 17.60 9.28 -15.30
CA LYS A 131 18.79 10.15 -15.30
C LYS A 131 19.24 10.60 -13.90
N ASP A 132 18.33 10.62 -12.93
CA ASP A 132 18.54 11.22 -11.61
C ASP A 132 17.86 10.39 -10.51
N TYR A 133 18.09 9.12 -10.47
CA TYR A 133 17.50 8.15 -9.54
C TYR A 133 16.03 8.41 -9.10
N LEU A 134 15.47 9.55 -9.45
CA LEU A 134 14.10 9.95 -9.10
C LEU A 134 13.13 9.69 -10.25
N VAL A 135 12.09 8.93 -9.96
CA VAL A 135 10.96 8.70 -10.87
C VAL A 135 9.87 9.69 -10.53
N PRO A 136 9.55 10.64 -11.43
CA PRO A 136 8.47 11.59 -11.20
C PRO A 136 7.12 10.89 -11.15
N PRO A 137 6.14 11.45 -10.43
CA PRO A 137 4.78 10.93 -10.46
C PRO A 137 4.22 11.02 -11.88
N PRO A 138 3.63 9.94 -12.42
CA PRO A 138 3.05 9.95 -13.76
C PRO A 138 1.92 10.97 -13.83
N ARG A 139 1.83 11.75 -14.93
CA ARG A 139 0.65 12.57 -15.19
C ARG A 139 -0.55 11.65 -15.38
N ARG A 140 -1.58 11.85 -14.57
CA ARG A 140 -2.76 10.98 -14.58
C ARG A 140 -3.97 11.70 -15.17
N ASP A 141 -3.83 12.15 -16.42
CA ASP A 141 -4.94 12.64 -17.24
C ASP A 141 -5.78 11.47 -17.77
N ALA A 142 -5.25 10.26 -17.61
CA ALA A 142 -5.80 9.05 -18.19
C ALA A 142 -6.76 8.32 -17.24
N VAL A 143 -7.72 7.71 -17.87
CA VAL A 143 -8.79 6.84 -17.41
C VAL A 143 -8.48 6.08 -16.11
N GLY A 144 -9.31 6.29 -15.08
CA GLY A 144 -9.31 5.47 -13.86
C GLY A 144 -8.67 6.09 -12.63
N PHE A 145 -7.88 7.16 -12.76
CA PHE A 145 -7.25 7.85 -11.64
C PHE A 145 -7.75 9.30 -11.54
N ASN A 146 -8.20 9.71 -10.35
CA ASN A 146 -8.61 11.09 -10.05
C ASN A 146 -9.71 11.68 -10.96
N THR A 147 -10.40 10.88 -11.73
CA THR A 147 -11.52 11.33 -12.59
C THR A 147 -12.70 11.88 -11.78
N HIS A 148 -12.74 11.56 -10.49
CA HIS A 148 -13.74 12.00 -9.52
C HIS A 148 -13.41 13.34 -8.88
N LEU A 149 -12.18 13.86 -9.07
CA LEU A 149 -11.77 15.14 -8.50
C LEU A 149 -12.15 16.27 -9.46
N ASP A 150 -12.70 17.35 -8.92
CA ASP A 150 -12.81 18.61 -9.64
C ASP A 150 -11.41 19.22 -9.92
N THR A 151 -11.37 20.30 -10.68
CA THR A 151 -10.10 20.92 -11.13
C THR A 151 -9.23 21.37 -9.96
N GLU A 152 -9.82 21.95 -8.91
CA GLU A 152 -9.08 22.48 -7.75
C GLU A 152 -8.55 21.34 -6.88
N ALA A 153 -9.40 20.35 -6.55
CA ALA A 153 -8.99 19.18 -5.79
C ALA A 153 -7.92 18.37 -6.52
N ARG A 154 -7.99 18.30 -7.86
CA ARG A 154 -6.96 17.66 -8.69
C ARG A 154 -5.66 18.43 -8.62
N ALA A 155 -5.68 19.75 -8.80
CA ALA A 155 -4.47 20.59 -8.73
C ALA A 155 -3.80 20.48 -7.35
N THR A 156 -4.57 20.51 -6.27
CA THR A 156 -4.09 20.28 -4.92
C THR A 156 -3.44 18.90 -4.77
N TYR A 157 -4.10 17.84 -5.24
CA TYR A 157 -3.56 16.49 -5.20
C TYR A 157 -2.23 16.38 -5.96
N GLU A 158 -2.16 16.90 -7.18
CA GLU A 158 -0.93 16.86 -7.99
C GLU A 158 0.21 17.64 -7.34
N SER A 159 -0.07 18.75 -6.67
CA SER A 159 0.95 19.57 -5.97
C SER A 159 1.55 18.86 -4.74
N LEU A 160 0.84 17.90 -4.14
CA LEU A 160 1.29 17.17 -2.97
C LEU A 160 2.05 15.88 -3.33
N ARG A 161 2.10 15.50 -4.60
CA ARG A 161 2.84 14.31 -5.04
C ARG A 161 4.33 14.60 -5.13
N THR A 162 5.13 13.63 -4.78
CA THR A 162 6.60 13.75 -4.74
C THR A 162 7.25 12.69 -5.63
N PRO A 163 8.38 13.01 -6.31
CA PRO A 163 9.19 11.98 -6.97
C PRO A 163 9.62 10.90 -5.99
N GLN A 164 9.82 9.69 -6.49
CA GLN A 164 10.23 8.53 -5.70
C GLN A 164 11.53 7.93 -6.24
N SER A 165 12.39 7.46 -5.35
CA SER A 165 13.63 6.78 -5.73
C SER A 165 13.33 5.52 -6.56
N VAL A 166 13.98 5.38 -7.71
CA VAL A 166 13.89 4.20 -8.55
C VAL A 166 14.34 2.93 -7.83
N HIS A 167 15.23 3.06 -6.84
CA HIS A 167 15.69 1.92 -6.06
C HIS A 167 14.58 1.27 -5.24
N CYS A 168 13.50 2.02 -4.94
CA CYS A 168 12.28 1.44 -4.35
C CYS A 168 11.53 0.49 -5.30
N PHE A 169 11.70 0.66 -6.61
CA PHE A 169 11.05 -0.15 -7.65
C PHE A 169 11.95 -1.27 -8.18
N ASN A 170 13.28 -1.11 -8.05
CA ASN A 170 14.28 -2.03 -8.59
C ASN A 170 14.82 -3.01 -7.54
N GLU A 171 14.76 -2.69 -6.24
CA GLU A 171 15.23 -3.60 -5.21
C GLU A 171 14.31 -4.82 -5.12
N LYS A 172 14.92 -5.99 -5.17
CA LYS A 172 14.21 -7.27 -5.10
C LYS A 172 13.78 -7.57 -3.68
N ALA A 173 12.51 -7.94 -3.51
CA ALA A 173 11.97 -8.37 -2.24
C ALA A 173 12.67 -9.65 -1.77
N LYS A 174 13.09 -9.67 -0.50
CA LYS A 174 13.65 -10.85 0.16
C LYS A 174 12.62 -11.41 1.12
N LEU A 175 12.01 -12.53 0.74
CA LEU A 175 10.90 -13.13 1.46
C LEU A 175 11.24 -14.56 1.86
N THR A 176 11.04 -14.87 3.15
CA THR A 176 11.27 -16.22 3.70
C THR A 176 9.96 -16.90 4.15
N GLY A 177 8.82 -16.32 3.74
CA GLY A 177 7.50 -16.87 3.97
C GLY A 177 6.79 -16.34 5.21
N ALA A 178 7.25 -15.24 5.84
CA ALA A 178 6.56 -14.64 6.99
C ALA A 178 5.12 -14.25 6.63
N ARG A 179 4.90 -13.63 5.47
CA ARG A 179 3.56 -13.33 4.96
C ARG A 179 2.65 -14.56 4.92
N GLU A 180 3.18 -15.70 4.51
CA GLU A 180 2.39 -16.93 4.37
C GLU A 180 1.97 -17.53 5.71
N ARG A 181 2.73 -17.29 6.77
CA ARG A 181 2.40 -17.70 8.14
C ARG A 181 1.35 -16.84 8.82
N ILE A 182 1.04 -15.65 8.26
CA ILE A 182 -0.04 -14.78 8.77
C ILE A 182 -1.39 -15.49 8.56
N ALA A 183 -2.17 -15.60 9.65
CA ALA A 183 -3.39 -16.38 9.66
C ALA A 183 -4.46 -15.86 8.70
N ARG A 184 -4.62 -14.54 8.58
CA ARG A 184 -5.62 -13.90 7.71
C ARG A 184 -4.94 -13.07 6.63
N LYS A 185 -5.14 -13.45 5.39
CA LYS A 185 -4.62 -12.75 4.21
C LYS A 185 -5.76 -12.36 3.29
N THR A 186 -5.89 -11.07 3.01
CA THR A 186 -6.95 -10.55 2.15
C THR A 186 -6.33 -9.77 0.98
N TYR A 187 -6.83 -10.03 -0.20
CA TYR A 187 -6.57 -9.23 -1.39
C TYR A 187 -7.87 -8.56 -1.83
N VAL A 188 -7.84 -7.25 -2.00
CA VAL A 188 -8.98 -6.47 -2.49
C VAL A 188 -8.65 -5.96 -3.88
N LEU A 189 -9.45 -6.33 -4.87
CA LEU A 189 -9.33 -5.88 -6.26
C LEU A 189 -10.31 -4.72 -6.51
N ALA A 190 -9.80 -3.60 -7.00
CA ALA A 190 -10.63 -2.52 -7.52
C ALA A 190 -11.07 -2.86 -8.96
N THR A 191 -12.39 -2.99 -9.18
CA THR A 191 -12.95 -3.43 -10.48
C THR A 191 -13.53 -2.28 -11.31
N GLY A 192 -13.52 -1.06 -10.79
CA GLY A 192 -14.04 0.13 -11.50
C GLY A 192 -13.09 0.69 -12.56
N TYR A 193 -11.97 0.04 -12.83
CA TYR A 193 -11.04 0.38 -13.89
C TYR A 193 -10.30 -0.86 -14.39
N GLN A 194 -9.68 -0.78 -15.57
CA GLN A 194 -8.93 -1.91 -16.11
C GLN A 194 -7.48 -1.89 -15.58
N ASN A 195 -7.08 -2.96 -14.91
CA ASN A 195 -5.70 -3.23 -14.52
C ASN A 195 -5.40 -4.72 -14.58
N ASP A 196 -4.65 -5.13 -15.60
CA ASP A 196 -4.33 -6.54 -15.85
C ASP A 196 -3.44 -7.14 -14.76
N THR A 197 -2.52 -6.36 -14.18
CA THR A 197 -1.58 -6.85 -13.16
C THR A 197 -2.32 -7.22 -11.88
N PHE A 198 -3.17 -6.33 -11.36
CA PHE A 198 -3.91 -6.60 -10.12
C PHE A 198 -4.99 -7.67 -10.33
N THR A 199 -5.61 -7.71 -11.51
CA THR A 199 -6.53 -8.78 -11.90
C THR A 199 -5.84 -10.16 -11.91
N LYS A 200 -4.60 -10.25 -12.42
CA LYS A 200 -3.81 -11.49 -12.40
C LYS A 200 -3.47 -11.92 -10.97
N PHE A 201 -3.11 -10.98 -10.06
CA PHE A 201 -2.90 -11.32 -8.65
C PHE A 201 -4.17 -11.86 -8.01
N ALA A 202 -5.31 -11.20 -8.17
CA ALA A 202 -6.59 -11.66 -7.65
C ALA A 202 -6.93 -13.06 -8.18
N ALA A 203 -6.78 -13.32 -9.48
CA ALA A 203 -7.04 -14.62 -10.08
C ALA A 203 -6.12 -15.73 -9.54
N LYS A 204 -4.82 -15.44 -9.32
CA LYS A 204 -3.85 -16.35 -8.70
C LYS A 204 -4.27 -16.67 -7.25
N LEU A 205 -4.62 -15.65 -6.48
CA LEU A 205 -4.93 -15.78 -5.06
C LEU A 205 -6.26 -16.46 -4.77
N ARG A 206 -7.26 -16.36 -5.66
CA ARG A 206 -8.50 -17.15 -5.55
C ARG A 206 -8.28 -18.67 -5.55
N LYS A 207 -7.16 -19.10 -6.13
CA LYS A 207 -6.77 -20.52 -6.19
C LYS A 207 -5.83 -20.93 -5.05
N ARG A 208 -5.38 -19.96 -4.23
CA ARG A 208 -4.38 -20.20 -3.17
C ARG A 208 -5.08 -20.30 -1.82
N GLN A 209 -4.92 -21.44 -1.14
CA GLN A 209 -5.49 -21.66 0.19
C GLN A 209 -5.00 -20.58 1.19
N GLY A 210 -5.90 -20.16 2.07
CA GLY A 210 -5.59 -19.16 3.12
C GLY A 210 -5.67 -17.71 2.67
N TRP A 211 -6.05 -17.45 1.40
CA TRP A 211 -6.32 -16.11 0.90
C TRP A 211 -7.83 -15.88 0.71
N ARG A 212 -8.28 -14.74 1.17
CA ARG A 212 -9.59 -14.18 0.86
C ARG A 212 -9.40 -13.14 -0.25
N VAL A 213 -10.20 -13.21 -1.31
CA VAL A 213 -10.18 -12.23 -2.39
C VAL A 213 -11.54 -11.57 -2.48
N GLU A 214 -11.54 -10.26 -2.32
CA GLU A 214 -12.72 -9.40 -2.38
C GLU A 214 -12.64 -8.44 -3.56
N GLU A 215 -13.77 -7.93 -3.99
CA GLU A 215 -13.87 -6.94 -5.06
C GLU A 215 -14.58 -5.68 -4.59
N MET A 216 -14.10 -4.54 -5.06
CA MET A 216 -14.75 -3.24 -4.83
C MET A 216 -14.98 -2.56 -6.18
N PRO A 217 -16.23 -2.15 -6.54
CA PRO A 217 -16.57 -1.62 -7.85
C PRO A 217 -16.14 -0.15 -8.01
N TYR A 218 -14.94 0.16 -7.58
CA TYR A 218 -14.36 1.51 -7.60
C TYR A 218 -13.04 1.51 -8.38
N THR A 219 -12.52 2.71 -8.67
CA THR A 219 -11.19 2.86 -9.28
C THR A 219 -10.09 2.63 -8.25
N HIS A 220 -8.82 2.69 -8.69
CA HIS A 220 -7.64 2.52 -7.84
C HIS A 220 -7.63 3.42 -6.59
N ASP A 221 -8.22 4.60 -6.66
CA ASP A 221 -8.25 5.58 -5.56
C ASP A 221 -9.40 5.33 -4.55
N LEU A 222 -9.63 4.08 -4.17
CA LEU A 222 -10.67 3.61 -3.23
C LEU A 222 -10.78 4.51 -2.00
N GLN A 223 -9.64 4.85 -1.41
CA GLN A 223 -9.54 5.66 -0.18
C GLN A 223 -10.01 7.11 -0.35
N GLN A 224 -10.27 7.54 -1.57
CA GLN A 224 -10.77 8.89 -1.85
C GLN A 224 -12.23 8.90 -2.29
N ILE A 225 -12.62 7.92 -3.09
CA ILE A 225 -13.95 7.89 -3.72
C ILE A 225 -14.97 7.06 -2.95
N ALA A 226 -14.51 6.11 -2.14
CA ALA A 226 -15.33 5.15 -1.39
C ALA A 226 -14.84 5.04 0.06
N VAL A 227 -14.73 6.19 0.75
CA VAL A 227 -14.11 6.28 2.08
C VAL A 227 -14.77 5.34 3.08
N LYS A 228 -16.11 5.36 3.14
CA LYS A 228 -16.87 4.53 4.06
C LYS A 228 -16.73 3.05 3.73
N GLU A 229 -16.91 2.69 2.47
CA GLU A 229 -16.81 1.31 1.97
C GLU A 229 -15.38 0.77 2.11
N THR A 230 -14.38 1.63 1.94
CA THR A 230 -12.96 1.28 2.18
C THR A 230 -12.71 1.00 3.67
N ALA A 231 -13.27 1.82 4.56
CA ALA A 231 -13.19 1.58 6.00
C ALA A 231 -13.93 0.27 6.38
N ASP A 232 -15.13 0.03 5.84
CA ASP A 232 -15.90 -1.20 6.06
C ASP A 232 -15.10 -2.44 5.59
N MET A 233 -14.43 -2.35 4.43
CA MET A 233 -13.60 -3.43 3.91
C MET A 233 -12.39 -3.70 4.82
N ILE A 234 -11.72 -2.66 5.32
CA ILE A 234 -10.61 -2.79 6.26
C ILE A 234 -11.10 -3.46 7.56
N GLU A 235 -12.21 -3.01 8.13
CA GLU A 235 -12.78 -3.63 9.33
C GLU A 235 -13.12 -5.11 9.14
N SER A 236 -13.55 -5.52 7.95
CA SER A 236 -13.87 -6.92 7.64
C SER A 236 -12.67 -7.87 7.76
N ALA A 237 -11.46 -7.34 7.74
CA ALA A 237 -10.20 -8.09 7.87
C ALA A 237 -9.61 -8.06 9.29
N ILE A 238 -10.24 -7.38 10.23
CA ILE A 238 -9.80 -7.36 11.64
C ILE A 238 -9.87 -8.79 12.22
N PRO A 239 -8.84 -9.23 12.96
CA PRO A 239 -8.74 -10.58 13.51
C PRO A 239 -9.81 -10.92 14.55
#